data_08380892567f4a2742708d7d7f8f80b9
#
_entry.id   08380892567f4a2742708d7d7f8f80b9
#
_cell.length_a   1.000
_cell.length_b   1.000
_cell.length_c   1.000
_cell.angle_alpha   90.00
_cell.angle_beta   90.00
_cell.angle_gamma   90.00
#
_symmetry.space_group_name_H-M   'P 1'
#
loop_
_entity.id
_entity.type
_entity.pdbx_description
1 polymer ?
#
loop_
_entity_poly.entity_id
_entity_poly.type
_entity_poly.pdbx_seq_one_letter_code
_entity_poly.pdbx_strand_id
1 'polypeptide(L)'
;RCLEINSDAKVPMSNQFDQLKKLSTIVCDSGDPELVKASGSQDATTNPSLILKVAQEPKFQELLNEAVVWGIRQNGDDLQTLSFILDKIQVNFALEIIKNIPGRISLEIDARLSFNVEAMVQRAVFLSQLFEAMGGDKKRLLVKIPGTWEGIRAVEFLEAKGIACNVTLIFNLVQAIAAAKAKATLISPFVGRIYDWWIAAYGDEGYSIDADPGVASVSNIYAYYKKFGIPTQIMAASFRTKEQVLALAGCDLLTISPKLLDELKKSQHPVKKELDPAEAKKLDVQPIELTESFFRFLMNEDAMATEKLAEGIRIFAGDTQILETAITEFIKQIAAEGA
;
A
#
# COMPACT_ATOMS: atom_id res chain seq x y z
N ARG A 1 50.60 -39.93 0.29
CA ARG A 1 49.35 -39.68 -0.48
C ARG A 1 48.53 -38.65 0.30
N CYS A 2 48.69 -37.39 -0.03
CA CYS A 2 47.81 -36.33 0.45
C CYS A 2 46.46 -36.43 -0.26
N LEU A 3 45.39 -36.56 0.50
CA LEU A 3 44.03 -36.41 0.00
C LEU A 3 43.77 -34.92 -0.22
N GLU A 4 43.66 -34.51 -1.47
CA GLU A 4 43.10 -33.19 -1.84
C GLU A 4 41.63 -33.18 -1.46
N ILE A 5 41.30 -32.38 -0.46
CA ILE A 5 39.93 -32.08 -0.11
C ILE A 5 39.46 -31.07 -1.15
N ASN A 6 38.62 -31.53 -2.07
CA ASN A 6 37.92 -30.70 -3.05
C ASN A 6 36.95 -29.77 -2.29
N SER A 7 37.33 -28.52 -2.10
CA SER A 7 36.57 -27.47 -1.37
C SER A 7 35.66 -26.65 -2.30
N ASP A 8 35.21 -27.18 -3.39
CA ASP A 8 34.26 -26.52 -4.30
C ASP A 8 32.80 -26.96 -4.07
N ALA A 9 32.38 -27.07 -2.82
CA ALA A 9 30.95 -27.03 -2.54
C ALA A 9 30.46 -25.59 -2.73
N LYS A 10 30.02 -25.23 -3.95
CA LYS A 10 29.29 -23.96 -4.18
C LYS A 10 28.12 -23.94 -3.21
N VAL A 11 28.19 -23.05 -2.20
CA VAL A 11 27.03 -22.76 -1.38
C VAL A 11 25.90 -22.37 -2.33
N PRO A 12 24.75 -23.07 -2.31
CA PRO A 12 23.68 -22.73 -3.23
C PRO A 12 23.30 -21.28 -3.03
N MET A 13 23.33 -20.49 -4.11
CA MET A 13 22.95 -19.08 -4.05
C MET A 13 21.50 -19.01 -3.53
N SER A 14 21.25 -18.17 -2.53
CA SER A 14 19.91 -17.92 -2.03
C SER A 14 19.03 -17.37 -3.17
N ASN A 15 17.73 -17.69 -3.18
CA ASN A 15 16.81 -17.17 -4.18
C ASN A 15 16.70 -15.63 -4.13
N GLN A 16 16.12 -15.03 -5.17
CA GLN A 16 16.00 -13.56 -5.27
C GLN A 16 15.19 -12.94 -4.12
N PHE A 17 14.17 -13.63 -3.61
CA PHE A 17 13.40 -13.19 -2.45
C PHE A 17 14.28 -13.03 -1.20
N ASP A 18 15.08 -14.05 -0.88
CA ASP A 18 15.96 -14.03 0.30
C ASP A 18 17.10 -13.00 0.17
N GLN A 19 17.59 -12.81 -1.07
CA GLN A 19 18.57 -11.74 -1.35
C GLN A 19 17.95 -10.35 -1.16
N LEU A 20 16.74 -10.14 -1.71
CA LEU A 20 16.03 -8.86 -1.63
C LEU A 20 15.67 -8.47 -0.19
N LYS A 21 15.31 -9.44 0.66
CA LYS A 21 15.05 -9.22 2.10
C LYS A 21 16.25 -8.61 2.85
N LYS A 22 17.45 -8.77 2.35
CA LYS A 22 18.65 -8.16 2.95
C LYS A 22 18.82 -6.69 2.57
N LEU A 23 18.12 -6.23 1.55
CA LEU A 23 18.24 -4.88 0.96
C LEU A 23 17.03 -4.00 1.28
N SER A 24 15.84 -4.58 1.36
CA SER A 24 14.57 -3.90 1.54
C SER A 24 13.64 -4.69 2.44
N THR A 25 12.75 -4.02 3.16
CA THR A 25 11.66 -4.68 3.87
C THR A 25 10.62 -5.19 2.87
N ILE A 26 10.35 -6.48 2.88
CA ILE A 26 9.35 -7.09 1.99
C ILE A 26 7.99 -7.04 2.64
N VAL A 27 7.03 -6.55 1.86
CA VAL A 27 5.62 -6.40 2.25
C VAL A 27 4.77 -7.22 1.27
N CYS A 28 3.77 -7.94 1.77
CA CYS A 28 2.83 -8.68 0.93
C CYS A 28 1.61 -7.82 0.61
N ASP A 29 1.33 -7.62 -0.67
CA ASP A 29 0.14 -6.89 -1.13
C ASP A 29 -1.01 -7.87 -1.38
N SER A 30 -1.76 -8.18 -0.32
CA SER A 30 -2.88 -9.14 -0.36
C SER A 30 -3.84 -8.95 0.80
N GLY A 31 -5.16 -9.12 0.52
CA GLY A 31 -6.19 -9.24 1.55
C GLY A 31 -6.37 -10.66 2.10
N ASP A 32 -5.75 -11.68 1.49
CA ASP A 32 -5.88 -13.07 1.89
C ASP A 32 -4.83 -13.45 2.95
N PRO A 33 -5.27 -13.78 4.20
CA PRO A 33 -4.37 -14.14 5.29
C PRO A 33 -3.48 -15.36 4.99
N GLU A 34 -3.98 -16.32 4.20
CA GLU A 34 -3.22 -17.53 3.85
C GLU A 34 -2.09 -17.20 2.85
N LEU A 35 -2.37 -16.35 1.86
CA LEU A 35 -1.35 -15.88 0.92
C LEU A 35 -0.29 -15.03 1.63
N VAL A 36 -0.72 -14.18 2.58
CA VAL A 36 0.21 -13.40 3.40
C VAL A 36 1.10 -14.32 4.23
N LYS A 37 0.55 -15.36 4.86
CA LYS A 37 1.31 -16.37 5.61
C LYS A 37 2.34 -17.07 4.72
N ALA A 38 1.93 -17.52 3.54
CA ALA A 38 2.82 -18.21 2.60
C ALA A 38 3.92 -17.32 2.03
N SER A 39 3.70 -15.99 2.04
CA SER A 39 4.66 -15.02 1.50
C SER A 39 5.97 -14.97 2.29
N GLY A 40 5.92 -15.10 3.60
CA GLY A 40 7.07 -14.90 4.50
C GLY A 40 7.51 -13.43 4.59
N SER A 41 6.58 -12.49 4.32
CA SER A 41 6.83 -11.05 4.37
C SER A 41 6.89 -10.53 5.81
N GLN A 42 7.49 -9.34 5.97
CA GLN A 42 7.57 -8.61 7.23
C GLN A 42 6.27 -7.90 7.56
N ASP A 43 5.71 -7.17 6.59
CA ASP A 43 4.51 -6.36 6.68
C ASP A 43 3.49 -6.82 5.62
N ALA A 44 2.27 -6.29 5.68
CA ALA A 44 1.26 -6.49 4.65
C ALA A 44 0.52 -5.20 4.32
N THR A 45 0.00 -5.10 3.11
CA THR A 45 -0.89 -4.03 2.66
C THR A 45 -2.18 -4.59 2.10
N THR A 46 -3.27 -3.87 2.34
CA THR A 46 -4.55 -4.08 1.68
C THR A 46 -5.00 -2.81 0.97
N ASN A 47 -6.06 -2.91 0.21
CA ASN A 47 -6.79 -1.81 -0.40
C ASN A 47 -8.24 -2.26 -0.69
N PRO A 48 -9.16 -1.36 -1.08
CA PRO A 48 -10.55 -1.74 -1.33
C PRO A 48 -10.72 -2.88 -2.34
N SER A 49 -9.93 -2.89 -3.43
CA SER A 49 -9.98 -3.97 -4.44
C SER A 49 -9.58 -5.33 -3.87
N LEU A 50 -8.55 -5.37 -3.04
CA LEU A 50 -8.08 -6.61 -2.40
C LEU A 50 -9.08 -7.10 -1.35
N ILE A 51 -9.70 -6.21 -0.59
CA ILE A 51 -10.75 -6.56 0.38
C ILE A 51 -11.99 -7.08 -0.34
N LEU A 52 -12.45 -6.40 -1.40
CA LEU A 52 -13.57 -6.87 -2.22
C LEU A 52 -13.32 -8.30 -2.73
N LYS A 53 -12.11 -8.55 -3.26
CA LYS A 53 -11.75 -9.87 -3.79
C LYS A 53 -11.89 -10.97 -2.74
N VAL A 54 -11.32 -10.79 -1.56
CA VAL A 54 -11.37 -11.82 -0.50
C VAL A 54 -12.74 -11.93 0.14
N ALA A 55 -13.51 -10.83 0.20
CA ALA A 55 -14.88 -10.83 0.69
C ALA A 55 -15.83 -11.68 -0.18
N GLN A 56 -15.49 -11.90 -1.44
CA GLN A 56 -16.25 -12.76 -2.36
C GLN A 56 -15.89 -14.25 -2.25
N GLU A 57 -14.83 -14.60 -1.51
CA GLU A 57 -14.41 -15.99 -1.34
C GLU A 57 -15.22 -16.71 -0.24
N PRO A 58 -15.88 -17.86 -0.53
CA PRO A 58 -16.72 -18.56 0.44
C PRO A 58 -16.02 -18.93 1.75
N LYS A 59 -14.70 -19.19 1.72
CA LYS A 59 -13.92 -19.53 2.91
C LYS A 59 -13.85 -18.42 3.97
N PHE A 60 -14.14 -17.18 3.59
CA PHE A 60 -14.11 -16.01 4.49
C PHE A 60 -15.51 -15.52 4.90
N GLN A 61 -16.56 -16.27 4.55
CA GLN A 61 -17.95 -15.89 4.84
C GLN A 61 -18.19 -15.64 6.33
N GLU A 62 -17.52 -16.37 7.21
CA GLU A 62 -17.66 -16.20 8.66
C GLU A 62 -17.16 -14.82 9.13
N LEU A 63 -16.06 -14.31 8.57
CA LEU A 63 -15.53 -12.97 8.87
C LEU A 63 -16.51 -11.87 8.43
N LEU A 64 -17.22 -12.07 7.31
CA LEU A 64 -18.23 -11.14 6.83
C LEU A 64 -19.48 -11.19 7.73
N ASN A 65 -19.95 -12.39 8.05
CA ASN A 65 -21.13 -12.59 8.92
C ASN A 65 -20.92 -11.91 10.27
N GLU A 66 -19.74 -12.08 10.89
CA GLU A 66 -19.39 -11.43 12.14
C GLU A 66 -19.42 -9.89 12.01
N ALA A 67 -18.90 -9.35 10.92
CA ALA A 67 -18.89 -7.91 10.69
C ALA A 67 -20.32 -7.36 10.52
N VAL A 68 -21.19 -8.08 9.78
CA VAL A 68 -22.59 -7.70 9.58
C VAL A 68 -23.34 -7.70 10.92
N VAL A 69 -23.24 -8.78 11.69
CA VAL A 69 -23.89 -8.87 13.00
C VAL A 69 -23.41 -7.77 13.94
N TRP A 70 -22.10 -7.51 13.96
CA TRP A 70 -21.52 -6.45 14.77
C TRP A 70 -22.04 -5.07 14.35
N GLY A 71 -22.05 -4.76 13.02
CA GLY A 71 -22.48 -3.46 12.51
C GLY A 71 -23.95 -3.16 12.78
N ILE A 72 -24.85 -4.15 12.62
CA ILE A 72 -26.28 -4.00 12.94
C ILE A 72 -26.49 -3.63 14.42
N ARG A 73 -25.67 -4.15 15.32
CA ARG A 73 -25.76 -3.86 16.76
C ARG A 73 -25.30 -2.45 17.16
N GLN A 74 -24.67 -1.70 16.25
CA GLN A 74 -24.21 -0.33 16.55
C GLN A 74 -25.34 0.72 16.57
N ASN A 75 -26.58 0.33 16.23
CA ASN A 75 -27.76 1.21 16.25
C ASN A 75 -27.62 2.51 15.43
N GLY A 76 -26.91 2.45 14.32
CA GLY A 76 -26.84 3.53 13.32
C GLY A 76 -28.04 3.54 12.38
N ASP A 77 -28.22 4.61 11.61
CA ASP A 77 -29.07 4.55 10.43
C ASP A 77 -28.49 3.58 9.37
N ASP A 78 -29.20 3.33 8.28
CA ASP A 78 -28.80 2.35 7.28
C ASP A 78 -27.42 2.66 6.67
N LEU A 79 -27.11 3.95 6.42
CA LEU A 79 -25.82 4.37 5.87
C LEU A 79 -24.67 4.22 6.88
N GLN A 80 -24.92 4.60 8.12
CA GLN A 80 -23.96 4.43 9.22
C GLN A 80 -23.70 2.96 9.49
N THR A 81 -24.73 2.13 9.53
CA THR A 81 -24.63 0.69 9.73
C THR A 81 -23.76 0.05 8.64
N LEU A 82 -24.02 0.38 7.37
CA LEU A 82 -23.23 -0.12 6.25
C LEU A 82 -21.76 0.31 6.35
N SER A 83 -21.52 1.56 6.71
CA SER A 83 -20.17 2.10 6.92
C SER A 83 -19.44 1.37 8.06
N PHE A 84 -20.11 1.08 9.17
CA PHE A 84 -19.54 0.30 10.28
C PHE A 84 -19.20 -1.12 9.87
N ILE A 85 -20.06 -1.76 9.07
CA ILE A 85 -19.82 -3.13 8.56
C ILE A 85 -18.57 -3.14 7.69
N LEU A 86 -18.41 -2.17 6.77
CA LEU A 86 -17.24 -2.08 5.90
C LEU A 86 -15.93 -1.94 6.69
N ASP A 87 -15.90 -1.06 7.68
CA ASP A 87 -14.73 -0.90 8.54
C ASP A 87 -14.45 -2.18 9.35
N LYS A 88 -15.49 -2.82 9.87
CA LYS A 88 -15.35 -4.07 10.61
C LYS A 88 -14.84 -5.22 9.75
N ILE A 89 -15.26 -5.30 8.48
CA ILE A 89 -14.73 -6.29 7.51
C ILE A 89 -13.22 -6.08 7.34
N GLN A 90 -12.77 -4.86 7.09
CA GLN A 90 -11.35 -4.57 6.96
C GLN A 90 -10.57 -4.94 8.22
N VAL A 91 -11.09 -4.60 9.39
CA VAL A 91 -10.48 -4.92 10.68
C VAL A 91 -10.41 -6.43 10.91
N ASN A 92 -11.47 -7.18 10.58
CA ASN A 92 -11.46 -8.64 10.70
C ASN A 92 -10.35 -9.27 9.85
N PHE A 93 -10.24 -8.90 8.58
CA PHE A 93 -9.15 -9.38 7.72
C PHE A 93 -7.77 -8.95 8.25
N ALA A 94 -7.64 -7.71 8.70
CA ALA A 94 -6.38 -7.22 9.26
C ALA A 94 -5.93 -8.02 10.48
N LEU A 95 -6.85 -8.36 11.38
CA LEU A 95 -6.56 -9.17 12.56
C LEU A 95 -6.12 -10.59 12.21
N GLU A 96 -6.71 -11.19 11.16
CA GLU A 96 -6.24 -12.48 10.66
C GLU A 96 -4.85 -12.37 10.01
N ILE A 97 -4.60 -11.30 9.24
CA ILE A 97 -3.32 -11.07 8.59
C ILE A 97 -2.19 -10.87 9.61
N ILE A 98 -2.39 -10.03 10.64
CA ILE A 98 -1.33 -9.72 11.61
C ILE A 98 -0.90 -10.93 12.46
N LYS A 99 -1.70 -11.98 12.54
CA LYS A 99 -1.28 -13.25 13.16
C LYS A 99 -0.15 -13.93 12.38
N ASN A 100 0.00 -13.62 11.10
CA ASN A 100 0.88 -14.28 10.16
C ASN A 100 2.12 -13.46 9.77
N ILE A 101 2.24 -12.22 10.24
CA ILE A 101 3.37 -11.32 9.97
C ILE A 101 3.93 -10.76 11.29
N PRO A 102 5.22 -10.49 11.38
CA PRO A 102 5.81 -9.86 12.57
C PRO A 102 5.59 -8.34 12.64
N GLY A 103 5.36 -7.69 11.52
CA GLY A 103 5.34 -6.24 11.38
C GLY A 103 3.94 -5.63 11.29
N ARG A 104 3.75 -4.70 10.36
CA ARG A 104 2.59 -3.81 10.28
C ARG A 104 1.62 -4.22 9.17
N ILE A 105 0.36 -3.80 9.33
CA ILE A 105 -0.69 -3.88 8.32
C ILE A 105 -1.15 -2.47 7.92
N SER A 106 -1.37 -2.22 6.62
CA SER A 106 -2.00 -0.99 6.14
C SER A 106 -3.46 -1.23 5.78
N LEU A 107 -4.37 -0.45 6.36
CA LEU A 107 -5.80 -0.42 6.06
C LEU A 107 -6.18 0.93 5.47
N GLU A 108 -6.95 0.93 4.39
CA GLU A 108 -7.31 2.13 3.64
C GLU A 108 -8.70 2.63 4.02
N ILE A 109 -8.82 3.94 4.29
CA ILE A 109 -10.12 4.58 4.49
C ILE A 109 -10.91 4.63 3.19
N ASP A 110 -12.22 4.86 3.29
CA ASP A 110 -13.10 5.01 2.14
C ASP A 110 -12.60 6.10 1.17
N ALA A 111 -12.33 5.72 -0.07
CA ALA A 111 -11.81 6.62 -1.09
C ALA A 111 -12.78 7.77 -1.45
N ARG A 112 -14.08 7.63 -1.17
CA ARG A 112 -15.07 8.69 -1.36
C ARG A 112 -14.84 9.90 -0.46
N LEU A 113 -14.03 9.75 0.60
CA LEU A 113 -13.66 10.82 1.53
C LEU A 113 -12.46 11.64 1.06
N SER A 114 -11.82 11.29 -0.05
CA SER A 114 -10.51 11.81 -0.50
C SER A 114 -10.35 13.34 -0.54
N PHE A 115 -11.45 14.07 -0.55
CA PHE A 115 -11.47 15.55 -0.63
C PHE A 115 -12.10 16.23 0.60
N ASN A 116 -12.29 15.47 1.69
CA ASN A 116 -12.85 15.99 2.94
C ASN A 116 -11.92 15.68 4.13
N VAL A 117 -11.13 16.67 4.54
CA VAL A 117 -10.12 16.54 5.61
C VAL A 117 -10.76 16.01 6.91
N GLU A 118 -11.86 16.64 7.34
CA GLU A 118 -12.50 16.29 8.62
C GLU A 118 -13.03 14.85 8.60
N ALA A 119 -13.74 14.47 7.53
CA ALA A 119 -14.28 13.13 7.38
C ALA A 119 -13.17 12.06 7.33
N MET A 120 -12.04 12.33 6.65
CA MET A 120 -10.89 11.44 6.64
C MET A 120 -10.28 11.27 8.04
N VAL A 121 -10.12 12.37 8.78
CA VAL A 121 -9.60 12.33 10.17
C VAL A 121 -10.53 11.52 11.06
N GLN A 122 -11.83 11.79 11.02
CA GLN A 122 -12.82 11.07 11.83
C GLN A 122 -12.82 9.58 11.51
N ARG A 123 -12.79 9.22 10.23
CA ARG A 123 -12.77 7.82 9.78
C ARG A 123 -11.49 7.10 10.19
N ALA A 124 -10.34 7.73 10.03
CA ALA A 124 -9.04 7.16 10.42
C ALA A 124 -8.95 6.93 11.94
N VAL A 125 -9.43 7.87 12.74
CA VAL A 125 -9.51 7.73 14.20
C VAL A 125 -10.42 6.56 14.57
N PHE A 126 -11.62 6.49 13.98
CA PHE A 126 -12.57 5.40 14.22
C PHE A 126 -11.96 4.04 13.86
N LEU A 127 -11.35 3.92 12.67
CA LEU A 127 -10.73 2.67 12.20
C LEU A 127 -9.61 2.22 13.14
N SER A 128 -8.77 3.14 13.61
CA SER A 128 -7.69 2.86 14.57
C SER A 128 -8.24 2.38 15.93
N GLN A 129 -9.30 3.05 16.42
CA GLN A 129 -9.97 2.65 17.67
C GLN A 129 -10.66 1.30 17.55
N LEU A 130 -11.33 1.02 16.43
CA LEU A 130 -11.98 -0.26 16.18
C LEU A 130 -10.95 -1.39 16.13
N PHE A 131 -9.82 -1.19 15.43
CA PHE A 131 -8.74 -2.15 15.37
C PHE A 131 -8.19 -2.49 16.77
N GLU A 132 -7.96 -1.49 17.61
CA GLU A 132 -7.49 -1.66 19.00
C GLU A 132 -8.56 -2.36 19.86
N ALA A 133 -9.83 -1.94 19.77
CA ALA A 133 -10.94 -2.54 20.51
C ALA A 133 -11.17 -4.02 20.17
N MET A 134 -10.84 -4.43 18.94
CA MET A 134 -10.91 -5.83 18.50
C MET A 134 -9.64 -6.63 18.82
N GLY A 135 -8.69 -6.08 19.58
CA GLY A 135 -7.48 -6.75 20.05
C GLY A 135 -6.23 -6.53 19.19
N GLY A 136 -6.28 -5.62 18.21
CA GLY A 136 -5.11 -5.25 17.44
C GLY A 136 -4.18 -4.30 18.21
N ASP A 137 -2.87 -4.45 18.02
CA ASP A 137 -1.91 -3.46 18.50
C ASP A 137 -1.82 -2.29 17.51
N LYS A 138 -2.28 -1.10 17.92
CA LYS A 138 -2.28 0.10 17.07
C LYS A 138 -0.90 0.50 16.57
N LYS A 139 0.19 0.07 17.22
CA LYS A 139 1.57 0.28 16.73
C LYS A 139 1.84 -0.51 15.46
N ARG A 140 1.04 -1.52 15.19
CA ARG A 140 1.12 -2.35 14.00
C ARG A 140 0.15 -1.93 12.89
N LEU A 141 -0.63 -0.86 13.09
CA LEU A 141 -1.55 -0.32 12.10
C LEU A 141 -0.94 0.90 11.42
N LEU A 142 -1.02 0.92 10.09
CA LEU A 142 -0.85 2.11 9.26
C LEU A 142 -2.20 2.43 8.59
N VAL A 143 -2.75 3.61 8.82
CA VAL A 143 -3.97 4.03 8.13
C VAL A 143 -3.59 4.61 6.77
N LYS A 144 -4.10 4.01 5.69
CA LYS A 144 -3.86 4.50 4.32
C LYS A 144 -4.79 5.65 3.99
N ILE A 145 -4.20 6.75 3.56
CA ILE A 145 -4.86 8.00 3.19
C ILE A 145 -4.44 8.37 1.77
N PRO A 146 -5.36 8.77 0.87
CA PRO A 146 -5.02 9.14 -0.49
C PRO A 146 -4.15 10.40 -0.55
N GLY A 147 -3.22 10.44 -1.51
CA GLY A 147 -2.29 11.55 -1.72
C GLY A 147 -2.91 12.78 -2.40
N THR A 148 -4.12 13.15 -2.06
CA THR A 148 -4.72 14.46 -2.36
C THR A 148 -4.17 15.53 -1.43
N TRP A 149 -4.33 16.82 -1.76
CA TRP A 149 -3.96 17.88 -0.82
C TRP A 149 -4.70 17.71 0.52
N GLU A 150 -6.00 17.47 0.45
CA GLU A 150 -6.87 17.24 1.60
C GLU A 150 -6.43 16.00 2.41
N GLY A 151 -6.06 14.91 1.72
CA GLY A 151 -5.54 13.70 2.37
C GLY A 151 -4.24 13.96 3.12
N ILE A 152 -3.32 14.69 2.52
CA ILE A 152 -2.05 15.07 3.14
C ILE A 152 -2.29 15.99 4.36
N ARG A 153 -3.27 16.90 4.30
CA ARG A 153 -3.67 17.71 5.47
C ARG A 153 -4.26 16.85 6.59
N ALA A 154 -5.09 15.85 6.24
CA ALA A 154 -5.59 14.87 7.21
C ALA A 154 -4.46 14.09 7.89
N VAL A 155 -3.44 13.68 7.13
CA VAL A 155 -2.25 12.98 7.64
C VAL A 155 -1.50 13.81 8.67
N GLU A 156 -1.33 15.12 8.45
CA GLU A 156 -0.68 15.99 9.41
C GLU A 156 -1.39 15.99 10.79
N PHE A 157 -2.72 16.01 10.79
CA PHE A 157 -3.51 15.90 12.03
C PHE A 157 -3.41 14.53 12.68
N LEU A 158 -3.43 13.46 11.89
CA LEU A 158 -3.39 12.09 12.38
C LEU A 158 -2.04 11.73 12.99
N GLU A 159 -0.96 12.06 12.31
CA GLU A 159 0.41 11.82 12.79
C GLU A 159 0.67 12.61 14.09
N ALA A 160 0.19 13.86 14.18
CA ALA A 160 0.27 14.65 15.42
C ALA A 160 -0.51 14.01 16.59
N LYS A 161 -1.51 13.17 16.32
CA LYS A 161 -2.25 12.38 17.31
C LYS A 161 -1.65 10.99 17.57
N GLY A 162 -0.54 10.66 16.95
CA GLY A 162 0.13 9.36 17.08
C GLY A 162 -0.55 8.24 16.28
N ILE A 163 -1.34 8.57 15.28
CA ILE A 163 -1.90 7.61 14.32
C ILE A 163 -1.00 7.57 13.10
N ALA A 164 -0.25 6.49 12.95
CA ALA A 164 0.69 6.31 11.86
C ALA A 164 -0.05 6.16 10.51
N CYS A 165 0.39 6.91 9.50
CA CYS A 165 -0.25 6.97 8.20
C CYS A 165 0.65 6.44 7.09
N ASN A 166 0.00 5.81 6.09
CA ASN A 166 0.55 5.44 4.80
C ASN A 166 -0.14 6.29 3.72
N VAL A 167 0.55 7.30 3.17
CA VAL A 167 -0.02 8.11 2.09
C VAL A 167 0.08 7.33 0.78
N THR A 168 -1.07 6.93 0.27
CA THR A 168 -1.18 6.09 -0.93
C THR A 168 -1.59 6.90 -2.17
N LEU A 169 -1.60 6.25 -3.34
CA LEU A 169 -1.87 6.90 -4.62
C LEU A 169 -0.88 8.05 -4.88
N ILE A 170 0.40 7.79 -4.62
CA ILE A 170 1.49 8.70 -4.92
C ILE A 170 2.01 8.39 -6.32
N PHE A 171 1.98 9.38 -7.20
CA PHE A 171 2.36 9.27 -8.60
C PHE A 171 3.47 10.24 -9.01
N ASN A 172 3.85 11.19 -8.14
CA ASN A 172 4.94 12.12 -8.43
C ASN A 172 5.66 12.62 -7.17
N LEU A 173 6.75 13.35 -7.41
CA LEU A 173 7.58 13.91 -6.35
C LEU A 173 6.85 15.00 -5.54
N VAL A 174 5.93 15.73 -6.15
CA VAL A 174 5.20 16.84 -5.48
C VAL A 174 4.34 16.31 -4.34
N GLN A 175 3.60 15.22 -4.59
CA GLN A 175 2.82 14.53 -3.55
C GLN A 175 3.75 14.00 -2.43
N ALA A 176 4.88 13.40 -2.79
CA ALA A 176 5.84 12.86 -1.84
C ALA A 176 6.42 13.96 -0.93
N ILE A 177 6.79 15.12 -1.49
CA ILE A 177 7.30 16.27 -0.72
C ILE A 177 6.22 16.79 0.25
N ALA A 178 4.97 16.92 -0.20
CA ALA A 178 3.88 17.36 0.65
C ALA A 178 3.62 16.38 1.80
N ALA A 179 3.65 15.07 1.53
CA ALA A 179 3.52 14.01 2.55
C ALA A 179 4.66 14.05 3.58
N ALA A 180 5.89 14.32 3.13
CA ALA A 180 7.04 14.49 4.02
C ALA A 180 6.89 15.69 4.95
N LYS A 181 6.40 16.83 4.42
CA LYS A 181 6.08 18.02 5.23
C LYS A 181 4.99 17.76 6.28
N ALA A 182 4.00 16.93 5.94
CA ALA A 182 2.98 16.46 6.87
C ALA A 182 3.49 15.42 7.89
N LYS A 183 4.77 15.06 7.83
CA LYS A 183 5.44 14.05 8.69
C LYS A 183 4.80 12.66 8.59
N ALA A 184 4.31 12.30 7.42
CA ALA A 184 3.79 10.97 7.17
C ALA A 184 4.81 9.90 7.59
N THR A 185 4.35 8.86 8.29
CA THR A 185 5.20 7.71 8.65
C THR A 185 5.71 7.02 7.39
N LEU A 186 4.87 6.86 6.36
CA LEU A 186 5.18 6.13 5.16
C LEU A 186 4.40 6.68 3.95
N ILE A 187 4.99 6.58 2.77
CA ILE A 187 4.33 6.81 1.49
C ILE A 187 4.38 5.57 0.62
N SER A 188 3.36 5.37 -0.22
CA SER A 188 3.28 4.29 -1.21
C SER A 188 3.25 4.85 -2.63
N PRO A 189 4.41 5.15 -3.26
CA PRO A 189 4.47 5.53 -4.65
C PRO A 189 4.24 4.32 -5.56
N PHE A 190 3.47 4.52 -6.63
CA PHE A 190 3.03 3.48 -7.55
C PHE A 190 3.96 3.38 -8.76
N VAL A 191 4.45 2.19 -9.04
CA VAL A 191 5.35 1.91 -10.18
C VAL A 191 4.55 1.52 -11.42
N GLY A 192 3.77 0.44 -11.32
CA GLY A 192 3.12 -0.16 -12.47
C GLY A 192 2.00 0.68 -13.06
N ARG A 193 1.23 1.43 -12.25
CA ARG A 193 0.20 2.31 -12.78
C ARG A 193 0.79 3.52 -13.53
N ILE A 194 1.97 4.00 -13.16
CA ILE A 194 2.72 4.99 -13.92
C ILE A 194 3.14 4.38 -15.26
N TYR A 195 3.75 3.19 -15.24
CA TYR A 195 4.13 2.46 -16.43
C TYR A 195 2.94 2.29 -17.39
N ASP A 196 1.79 1.83 -16.89
CA ASP A 196 0.58 1.62 -17.70
C ASP A 196 0.12 2.91 -18.39
N TRP A 197 0.18 4.06 -17.70
CA TRP A 197 -0.20 5.34 -18.28
C TRP A 197 0.72 5.74 -19.45
N TRP A 198 2.03 5.55 -19.26
CA TRP A 198 3.01 5.89 -20.30
C TRP A 198 2.87 4.99 -21.53
N ILE A 199 2.61 3.70 -21.35
CA ILE A 199 2.33 2.76 -22.44
C ILE A 199 1.07 3.20 -23.20
N ALA A 200 0.00 3.52 -22.50
CA ALA A 200 -1.25 3.97 -23.12
C ALA A 200 -1.11 5.29 -23.88
N ALA A 201 -0.28 6.22 -23.36
CA ALA A 201 -0.10 7.54 -23.95
C ALA A 201 0.85 7.55 -25.16
N TYR A 202 1.90 6.73 -25.16
CA TYR A 202 3.02 6.85 -26.10
C TYR A 202 3.33 5.59 -26.91
N GLY A 203 2.69 4.46 -26.65
CA GLY A 203 2.76 3.26 -27.49
C GLY A 203 3.08 1.97 -26.76
N ASP A 204 2.83 0.86 -27.46
CA ASP A 204 2.77 -0.50 -26.91
C ASP A 204 4.13 -1.24 -26.88
N GLU A 205 5.19 -0.67 -27.42
CA GLU A 205 6.51 -1.35 -27.51
C GLU A 205 7.14 -1.62 -26.12
N GLY A 206 6.61 -0.95 -25.08
CA GLY A 206 7.12 -1.03 -23.72
C GLY A 206 8.43 -0.27 -23.52
N TYR A 207 8.76 -0.07 -22.26
CA TYR A 207 10.04 0.52 -21.87
C TYR A 207 10.97 -0.59 -21.35
N SER A 208 12.27 -0.49 -21.69
CA SER A 208 13.27 -1.28 -20.98
C SER A 208 13.25 -0.90 -19.49
N ILE A 209 13.73 -1.80 -18.63
CA ILE A 209 13.72 -1.53 -17.19
C ILE A 209 14.50 -0.26 -16.81
N ASP A 210 15.56 0.05 -17.55
CA ASP A 210 16.39 1.24 -17.33
C ASP A 210 15.68 2.55 -17.76
N ALA A 211 14.64 2.46 -18.59
CA ALA A 211 13.81 3.56 -19.05
C ALA A 211 12.38 3.52 -18.47
N ASP A 212 12.10 2.63 -17.52
CA ASP A 212 10.79 2.47 -16.92
C ASP A 212 10.39 3.75 -16.15
N PRO A 213 9.31 4.45 -16.56
CA PRO A 213 8.93 5.72 -15.95
C PRO A 213 8.44 5.55 -14.50
N GLY A 214 7.89 4.40 -14.14
CA GLY A 214 7.48 4.10 -12.78
C GLY A 214 8.68 3.89 -11.85
N VAL A 215 9.69 3.15 -12.31
CA VAL A 215 10.97 2.98 -11.60
C VAL A 215 11.67 4.32 -11.44
N ALA A 216 11.74 5.12 -12.50
CA ALA A 216 12.35 6.46 -12.47
C ALA A 216 11.65 7.38 -11.46
N SER A 217 10.31 7.37 -11.41
CA SER A 217 9.53 8.18 -10.48
C SER A 217 9.87 7.86 -9.02
N VAL A 218 9.88 6.57 -8.65
CA VAL A 218 10.21 6.15 -7.27
C VAL A 218 11.67 6.43 -6.94
N SER A 219 12.59 6.24 -7.88
CA SER A 219 14.01 6.55 -7.71
C SER A 219 14.23 8.05 -7.44
N ASN A 220 13.49 8.92 -8.12
CA ASN A 220 13.54 10.36 -7.88
C ASN A 220 13.02 10.75 -6.50
N ILE A 221 11.93 10.13 -6.04
CA ILE A 221 11.41 10.33 -4.68
C ILE A 221 12.45 9.86 -3.65
N TYR A 222 13.06 8.68 -3.86
CA TYR A 222 14.10 8.15 -2.99
C TYR A 222 15.30 9.09 -2.92
N ALA A 223 15.79 9.59 -4.07
CA ALA A 223 16.88 10.54 -4.14
C ALA A 223 16.59 11.82 -3.33
N TYR A 224 15.40 12.38 -3.49
CA TYR A 224 14.97 13.55 -2.73
C TYR A 224 14.94 13.29 -1.23
N TYR A 225 14.28 12.22 -0.79
CA TYR A 225 14.13 11.91 0.63
C TYR A 225 15.48 11.64 1.30
N LYS A 226 16.36 10.87 0.66
CA LYS A 226 17.69 10.57 1.24
C LYS A 226 18.62 11.78 1.19
N LYS A 227 18.53 12.64 0.15
CA LYS A 227 19.29 13.89 0.05
C LYS A 227 19.00 14.82 1.22
N PHE A 228 17.73 14.99 1.58
CA PHE A 228 17.30 15.92 2.62
C PHE A 228 17.09 15.26 3.98
N GLY A 229 17.47 13.99 4.16
CA GLY A 229 17.37 13.28 5.44
C GLY A 229 15.92 13.13 5.94
N ILE A 230 14.97 13.02 5.02
CA ILE A 230 13.54 12.87 5.34
C ILE A 230 13.30 11.49 5.94
N PRO A 231 12.69 11.38 7.14
CA PRO A 231 12.51 10.11 7.84
C PRO A 231 11.33 9.28 7.32
N THR A 232 10.40 9.89 6.56
CA THR A 232 9.25 9.19 5.96
C THR A 232 9.74 8.01 5.13
N GLN A 233 9.22 6.81 5.39
CA GLN A 233 9.59 5.60 4.67
C GLN A 233 8.96 5.58 3.28
N ILE A 234 9.69 5.05 2.30
CA ILE A 234 9.21 4.87 0.93
C ILE A 234 8.90 3.39 0.72
N MET A 235 7.64 3.07 0.43
CA MET A 235 7.19 1.73 0.08
C MET A 235 6.74 1.71 -1.38
N ALA A 236 7.61 1.28 -2.29
CA ALA A 236 7.25 1.15 -3.69
C ALA A 236 6.14 0.09 -3.85
N ALA A 237 5.17 0.38 -4.70
CA ALA A 237 3.93 -0.37 -4.81
C ALA A 237 3.47 -0.56 -6.27
N SER A 238 2.47 -1.44 -6.46
CA SER A 238 1.80 -1.63 -7.76
C SER A 238 2.74 -2.12 -8.86
N PHE A 239 3.52 -3.14 -8.58
CA PHE A 239 4.44 -3.73 -9.56
C PHE A 239 3.70 -4.56 -10.62
N ARG A 240 4.18 -4.53 -11.86
CA ARG A 240 3.73 -5.37 -12.97
C ARG A 240 4.64 -6.57 -13.19
N THR A 241 5.95 -6.40 -12.97
CA THR A 241 6.97 -7.43 -13.20
C THR A 241 7.94 -7.50 -12.02
N LYS A 242 8.61 -8.64 -11.87
CA LYS A 242 9.68 -8.79 -10.86
C LYS A 242 10.89 -7.92 -11.18
N GLU A 243 11.12 -7.59 -12.46
CA GLU A 243 12.19 -6.71 -12.91
C GLU A 243 12.00 -5.29 -12.33
N GLN A 244 10.77 -4.76 -12.31
CA GLN A 244 10.48 -3.49 -11.63
C GLN A 244 10.79 -3.56 -10.12
N VAL A 245 10.47 -4.68 -9.48
CA VAL A 245 10.81 -4.91 -8.05
C VAL A 245 12.32 -4.89 -7.85
N LEU A 246 13.06 -5.63 -8.68
CA LEU A 246 14.52 -5.74 -8.58
C LEU A 246 15.22 -4.42 -8.89
N ALA A 247 14.69 -3.63 -9.81
CA ALA A 247 15.22 -2.29 -10.16
C ALA A 247 15.10 -1.28 -9.01
N LEU A 248 14.29 -1.57 -7.99
CA LEU A 248 14.13 -0.74 -6.79
C LEU A 248 14.71 -1.42 -5.52
N ALA A 249 15.56 -2.45 -5.68
CA ALA A 249 16.24 -3.10 -4.56
C ALA A 249 17.09 -2.10 -3.78
N GLY A 250 16.84 -1.97 -2.48
CA GLY A 250 17.39 -0.94 -1.61
C GLY A 250 16.39 0.16 -1.24
N CYS A 251 15.20 0.20 -1.85
CA CYS A 251 14.08 0.99 -1.35
C CYS A 251 13.74 0.56 0.09
N ASP A 252 13.23 1.47 0.91
CA ASP A 252 12.95 1.18 2.32
C ASP A 252 12.01 -0.04 2.46
N LEU A 253 10.90 -0.04 1.72
CA LEU A 253 9.96 -1.17 1.64
C LEU A 253 9.51 -1.40 0.19
N LEU A 254 9.10 -2.64 -0.09
CA LEU A 254 8.54 -3.06 -1.37
C LEU A 254 7.28 -3.88 -1.10
N THR A 255 6.10 -3.37 -1.48
CA THR A 255 4.85 -4.14 -1.37
C THR A 255 4.57 -4.86 -2.67
N ILE A 256 4.60 -6.17 -2.61
CA ILE A 256 4.70 -7.07 -3.75
C ILE A 256 3.54 -8.06 -3.72
N SER A 257 2.89 -8.28 -4.85
CA SER A 257 1.81 -9.28 -4.96
C SER A 257 2.33 -10.70 -4.71
N PRO A 258 1.50 -11.62 -4.18
CA PRO A 258 1.88 -13.01 -3.97
C PRO A 258 2.47 -13.69 -5.21
N LYS A 259 1.92 -13.41 -6.40
CA LYS A 259 2.44 -13.92 -7.67
C LYS A 259 3.89 -13.54 -7.90
N LEU A 260 4.24 -12.26 -7.78
CA LEU A 260 5.60 -11.79 -7.99
C LEU A 260 6.56 -12.27 -6.88
N LEU A 261 6.06 -12.41 -5.63
CA LEU A 261 6.85 -13.03 -4.55
C LEU A 261 7.23 -14.48 -4.88
N ASP A 262 6.31 -15.25 -5.45
CA ASP A 262 6.58 -16.63 -5.89
C ASP A 262 7.57 -16.68 -7.05
N GLU A 263 7.51 -15.73 -7.99
CA GLU A 263 8.49 -15.61 -9.08
C GLU A 263 9.90 -15.31 -8.53
N LEU A 264 10.02 -14.42 -7.53
CA LEU A 264 11.29 -14.11 -6.87
C LEU A 264 11.85 -15.33 -6.10
N LYS A 265 10.99 -16.12 -5.44
CA LYS A 265 11.40 -17.34 -4.73
C LYS A 265 11.94 -18.44 -5.67
N LYS A 266 11.44 -18.48 -6.91
CA LYS A 266 11.86 -19.48 -7.92
C LYS A 266 13.14 -19.12 -8.65
N SER A 267 13.64 -17.90 -8.53
CA SER A 267 14.84 -17.42 -9.22
C SER A 267 16.05 -17.36 -8.29
N GLN A 268 17.20 -17.84 -8.75
CA GLN A 268 18.49 -17.79 -8.04
C GLN A 268 19.48 -16.79 -8.66
N HIS A 269 19.03 -15.95 -9.60
CA HIS A 269 19.89 -14.91 -10.16
C HIS A 269 20.31 -13.90 -9.08
N PRO A 270 21.52 -13.31 -9.19
CA PRO A 270 21.98 -12.29 -8.26
C PRO A 270 21.05 -11.08 -8.21
N VAL A 271 20.83 -10.52 -7.01
CA VAL A 271 20.13 -9.26 -6.81
C VAL A 271 21.15 -8.19 -6.51
N LYS A 272 21.16 -7.14 -7.32
CA LYS A 272 22.01 -5.97 -7.12
C LYS A 272 21.27 -4.93 -6.28
N LYS A 273 21.98 -4.23 -5.40
CA LYS A 273 21.45 -3.05 -4.71
C LYS A 273 21.44 -1.87 -5.69
N GLU A 274 20.26 -1.44 -6.09
CA GLU A 274 20.07 -0.35 -7.06
C GLU A 274 19.92 1.02 -6.37
N LEU A 275 19.28 1.04 -5.20
CA LEU A 275 19.08 2.26 -4.43
C LEU A 275 19.99 2.27 -3.18
N ASP A 276 20.82 3.31 -3.06
CA ASP A 276 21.74 3.48 -1.94
C ASP A 276 21.62 4.90 -1.36
N PRO A 277 21.40 5.06 -0.04
CA PRO A 277 21.28 6.38 0.58
C PRO A 277 22.55 7.24 0.45
N ALA A 278 23.73 6.63 0.41
CA ALA A 278 25.00 7.36 0.28
C ALA A 278 25.16 7.92 -1.12
N GLU A 279 24.76 7.17 -2.15
CA GLU A 279 24.76 7.65 -3.54
C GLU A 279 23.70 8.74 -3.75
N ALA A 280 22.49 8.56 -3.21
CA ALA A 280 21.41 9.54 -3.30
C ALA A 280 21.81 10.92 -2.72
N LYS A 281 22.59 10.94 -1.64
CA LYS A 281 23.09 12.19 -1.03
C LYS A 281 24.05 12.99 -1.93
N LYS A 282 24.70 12.35 -2.88
CA LYS A 282 25.64 12.99 -3.82
C LYS A 282 24.93 13.70 -4.99
N LEU A 283 23.67 13.38 -5.26
CA LEU A 283 22.91 13.93 -6.37
C LEU A 283 22.65 15.43 -6.17
N ASP A 284 22.69 16.19 -7.27
CA ASP A 284 22.32 17.60 -7.29
C ASP A 284 20.79 17.75 -7.37
N VAL A 285 20.14 17.67 -6.21
CA VAL A 285 18.69 17.82 -6.07
C VAL A 285 18.41 19.08 -5.28
N GLN A 286 17.54 19.94 -5.79
CA GLN A 286 17.18 21.19 -5.15
C GLN A 286 15.92 21.04 -4.28
N PRO A 287 15.85 21.73 -3.12
CA PRO A 287 14.66 21.70 -2.29
C PRO A 287 13.49 22.43 -2.98
N ILE A 288 12.29 21.91 -2.82
CA ILE A 288 11.06 22.49 -3.35
C ILE A 288 10.18 22.95 -2.20
N GLU A 289 9.86 24.24 -2.16
CA GLU A 289 8.91 24.80 -1.23
C GLU A 289 7.49 24.72 -1.80
N LEU A 290 6.58 24.09 -1.07
CA LEU A 290 5.19 23.89 -1.50
C LEU A 290 4.23 24.72 -0.65
N THR A 291 3.41 25.53 -1.33
CA THR A 291 2.12 26.03 -0.83
C THR A 291 1.01 25.19 -1.42
N GLU A 292 -0.23 25.35 -0.92
CA GLU A 292 -1.38 24.64 -1.50
C GLU A 292 -1.56 24.98 -2.99
N SER A 293 -1.55 26.25 -3.34
CA SER A 293 -1.73 26.70 -4.73
C SER A 293 -0.63 26.14 -5.65
N PHE A 294 0.61 26.09 -5.17
CA PHE A 294 1.71 25.56 -5.95
C PHE A 294 1.64 24.02 -6.07
N PHE A 295 1.26 23.31 -5.00
CA PHE A 295 0.98 21.88 -5.07
C PHE A 295 -0.08 21.57 -6.14
N ARG A 296 -1.23 22.27 -6.08
CA ARG A 296 -2.34 22.06 -7.02
C ARG A 296 -1.94 22.40 -8.46
N PHE A 297 -1.15 23.45 -8.65
CA PHE A 297 -0.63 23.82 -9.97
C PHE A 297 0.31 22.76 -10.53
N LEU A 298 1.30 22.31 -9.75
CA LEU A 298 2.24 21.27 -10.18
C LEU A 298 1.56 19.92 -10.43
N MET A 299 0.53 19.57 -9.66
CA MET A 299 -0.31 18.39 -9.94
C MET A 299 -1.04 18.56 -11.27
N ASN A 300 -1.60 19.73 -11.56
CA ASN A 300 -2.28 20.00 -12.82
C ASN A 300 -1.33 19.95 -14.03
N GLU A 301 -0.08 20.39 -13.89
CA GLU A 301 0.93 20.29 -14.95
C GLU A 301 1.36 18.84 -15.24
N ASP A 302 1.20 17.93 -14.29
CA ASP A 302 1.53 16.52 -14.44
C ASP A 302 0.26 15.72 -14.78
N ALA A 303 0.00 15.56 -16.08
CA ALA A 303 -1.19 14.84 -16.57
C ALA A 303 -1.25 13.39 -16.04
N MET A 304 -0.12 12.69 -16.05
CA MET A 304 -0.05 11.31 -15.56
C MET A 304 -0.47 11.23 -14.08
N ALA A 305 0.11 12.06 -13.20
CA ALA A 305 -0.19 12.02 -11.78
C ALA A 305 -1.64 12.42 -11.50
N THR A 306 -2.15 13.47 -12.16
CA THR A 306 -3.54 13.94 -12.01
C THR A 306 -4.54 12.88 -12.44
N GLU A 307 -4.34 12.26 -13.60
CA GLU A 307 -5.23 11.25 -14.14
C GLU A 307 -5.20 9.97 -13.31
N LYS A 308 -4.02 9.49 -12.92
CA LYS A 308 -3.87 8.24 -12.14
C LYS A 308 -4.34 8.38 -10.70
N LEU A 309 -4.18 9.53 -10.06
CA LEU A 309 -4.75 9.79 -8.75
C LEU A 309 -6.30 9.75 -8.83
N ALA A 310 -6.89 10.47 -9.77
CA ALA A 310 -8.33 10.52 -9.96
C ALA A 310 -8.90 9.14 -10.33
N GLU A 311 -8.24 8.39 -11.23
CA GLU A 311 -8.63 7.03 -11.60
C GLU A 311 -8.57 6.09 -10.40
N GLY A 312 -7.49 6.13 -9.60
CA GLY A 312 -7.32 5.30 -8.42
C GLY A 312 -8.43 5.52 -7.38
N ILE A 313 -8.79 6.77 -7.12
CA ILE A 313 -9.91 7.13 -6.25
C ILE A 313 -11.23 6.55 -6.79
N ARG A 314 -11.51 6.70 -8.10
CA ARG A 314 -12.73 6.15 -8.72
C ARG A 314 -12.80 4.63 -8.64
N ILE A 315 -11.69 3.93 -8.90
CA ILE A 315 -11.64 2.46 -8.81
C ILE A 315 -11.95 2.02 -7.38
N PHE A 316 -11.27 2.56 -6.38
CA PHE A 316 -11.47 2.17 -4.99
C PHE A 316 -12.86 2.53 -4.47
N ALA A 317 -13.42 3.67 -4.89
CA ALA A 317 -14.80 4.03 -4.59
C ALA A 317 -15.80 3.06 -5.21
N GLY A 318 -15.58 2.65 -6.47
CA GLY A 318 -16.39 1.65 -7.16
C GLY A 318 -16.34 0.28 -6.48
N ASP A 319 -15.16 -0.19 -6.10
CA ASP A 319 -14.98 -1.46 -5.38
C ASP A 319 -15.70 -1.45 -4.03
N THR A 320 -15.66 -0.32 -3.31
CA THR A 320 -16.41 -0.13 -2.08
C THR A 320 -17.93 -0.22 -2.33
N GLN A 321 -18.45 0.40 -3.39
CA GLN A 321 -19.88 0.33 -3.75
C GLN A 321 -20.32 -1.09 -4.11
N ILE A 322 -19.49 -1.86 -4.81
CA ILE A 322 -19.76 -3.27 -5.10
C ILE A 322 -19.89 -4.08 -3.81
N LEU A 323 -18.96 -3.88 -2.87
CA LEU A 323 -19.00 -4.55 -1.57
C LEU A 323 -20.24 -4.14 -0.76
N GLU A 324 -20.59 -2.85 -0.74
CA GLU A 324 -21.83 -2.35 -0.10
C GLU A 324 -23.08 -3.01 -0.65
N THR A 325 -23.17 -3.16 -1.97
CA THR A 325 -24.29 -3.82 -2.62
C THR A 325 -24.42 -5.27 -2.17
N ALA A 326 -23.31 -6.02 -2.19
CA ALA A 326 -23.28 -7.42 -1.74
C ALA A 326 -23.69 -7.56 -0.26
N ILE A 327 -23.20 -6.68 0.61
CA ILE A 327 -23.57 -6.67 2.04
C ILE A 327 -25.05 -6.36 2.22
N THR A 328 -25.58 -5.38 1.48
CA THR A 328 -27.00 -5.00 1.55
C THR A 328 -27.90 -6.15 1.14
N GLU A 329 -27.57 -6.88 0.07
CA GLU A 329 -28.30 -8.08 -0.34
C GLU A 329 -28.23 -9.18 0.68
N PHE A 330 -27.07 -9.40 1.28
CA PHE A 330 -26.87 -10.39 2.35
C PHE A 330 -27.70 -10.07 3.60
N ILE A 331 -27.76 -8.81 4.03
CA ILE A 331 -28.62 -8.37 5.16
C ILE A 331 -30.10 -8.68 4.88
N LYS A 332 -30.57 -8.42 3.64
CA LYS A 332 -31.96 -8.73 3.24
C LYS A 332 -32.26 -10.23 3.27
N GLN A 333 -31.32 -11.07 2.87
CA GLN A 333 -31.47 -12.53 2.93
C GLN A 333 -31.61 -13.02 4.37
N ILE A 334 -30.73 -12.57 5.28
CA ILE A 334 -30.82 -12.92 6.71
C ILE A 334 -32.17 -12.49 7.30
N ALA A 335 -32.66 -11.29 6.97
CA ALA A 335 -33.94 -10.79 7.44
C ALA A 335 -35.13 -11.64 6.93
N ALA A 336 -35.05 -12.15 5.70
CA ALA A 336 -36.06 -13.00 5.12
C ALA A 336 -36.07 -14.44 5.69
N GLU A 337 -34.91 -14.96 6.09
CA GLU A 337 -34.78 -16.30 6.69
C GLU A 337 -35.17 -16.33 8.19
N GLY A 338 -35.11 -15.16 8.86
CA GLY A 338 -35.48 -15.01 10.27
C GLY A 338 -36.93 -14.61 10.53
N ALA A 339 -37.72 -14.37 9.48
CA ALA A 339 -39.13 -14.04 9.52
C ALA A 339 -39.98 -15.29 9.22
#